data_848e4be4cf6d9a4b2b32a76cceea96f1
#
_entry.id   848e4be4cf6d9a4b2b32a76cceea96f1
#
_cell.length_a   1.000
_cell.length_b   1.000
_cell.length_c   1.000
_cell.angle_alpha   90.00
_cell.angle_beta   90.00
_cell.angle_gamma   90.00
#
_symmetry.space_group_name_H-M   'P 1'
#
loop_
_entity.id
_entity.type
_entity.pdbx_description
1 polymer ?
#
loop_
_entity_poly.entity_id
_entity_poly.type
_entity_poly.pdbx_seq_one_letter_code
_entity_poly.pdbx_strand_id
1 'polypeptide(L)'
;MTSHTDSTGPTRIAFVCVQNAGRSQMAYAFAKQELEARDLADEVDLLTGGTRPADHVHDGVVHAMADTNIDIADRTPREVTFEDLQGSDYVITMGCSASDVCPAGWAGENRDWDLEDPDGKSPAAVATIRDEIEHRVGSLFDELETTR
;
A
#
# COMPACT_ATOMS: atom_id res chain seq x y z
N MET A 1 19.42 -22.52 3.78
CA MET A 1 19.27 -22.09 3.57
C MET A 1 18.93 -21.76 3.04
N THR A 2 19.00 -21.72 2.96
CA THR A 2 18.74 -21.27 2.55
C THR A 2 18.34 -20.62 1.95
N SER A 3 18.32 -20.77 1.76
CA SER A 3 18.08 -20.07 1.27
C SER A 3 17.73 -19.41 0.71
N HIS A 4 17.76 -19.57 0.54
CA HIS A 4 17.52 -18.83 0.10
C HIS A 4 17.47 -18.02 -0.20
N THR A 5 17.65 -18.36 -0.30
CA THR A 5 17.76 -17.54 -0.43
C THR A 5 17.58 -16.80 -0.99
N ASP A 6 17.50 -17.14 -1.16
CA ASP A 6 17.48 -16.46 -1.65
C ASP A 6 17.24 -15.59 -1.91
N SER A 7 16.84 -15.92 -1.86
CA SER A 7 16.54 -15.07 -1.93
C SER A 7 16.71 -14.24 -1.53
N THR A 8 17.05 -14.50 -1.50
CA THR A 8 17.29 -13.64 -0.90
C THR A 8 17.09 -12.08 -0.84
N GLY A 9 16.65 -11.29 -0.80
CA GLY A 9 16.43 -9.87 -0.55
C GLY A 9 15.17 -9.64 0.25
N PRO A 10 14.85 -8.38 0.59
CA PRO A 10 13.62 -8.05 1.31
C PRO A 10 12.38 -8.41 0.50
N THR A 11 11.30 -8.73 1.21
CA THR A 11 9.99 -8.89 0.59
C THR A 11 9.50 -7.50 0.17
N ARG A 12 9.09 -7.34 -1.07
CA ARG A 12 8.61 -6.05 -1.58
C ARG A 12 7.10 -6.07 -1.74
N ILE A 13 6.45 -5.07 -1.17
CA ILE A 13 4.99 -4.90 -1.22
C ILE A 13 4.65 -3.57 -1.88
N ALA A 14 3.83 -3.61 -2.93
CA ALA A 14 3.36 -2.41 -3.62
C ALA A 14 1.90 -2.18 -3.31
N PHE A 15 1.56 -0.97 -2.87
CA PHE A 15 0.17 -0.55 -2.65
C PHE A 15 -0.23 0.36 -3.80
N VAL A 16 -1.18 -0.08 -4.62
CA VAL A 16 -1.51 0.58 -5.87
C VAL A 16 -3.00 0.92 -5.93
N CYS A 17 -3.32 2.15 -6.31
CA CYS A 17 -4.68 2.54 -6.62
C CYS A 17 -4.64 3.40 -7.89
N VAL A 18 -5.74 4.06 -8.24
CA VAL A 18 -5.77 4.84 -9.48
C VAL A 18 -5.00 6.15 -9.32
N GLN A 19 -5.37 6.98 -8.34
CA GLN A 19 -4.82 8.32 -8.20
C GLN A 19 -3.64 8.43 -7.25
N ASN A 20 -3.40 7.40 -6.45
CA ASN A 20 -2.35 7.43 -5.41
C ASN A 20 -2.50 8.64 -4.48
N ALA A 21 -3.74 9.04 -4.24
CA ALA A 21 -4.07 10.22 -3.46
C ALA A 21 -4.95 9.91 -2.24
N GLY A 22 -5.35 8.67 -2.07
CA GLY A 22 -6.21 8.24 -0.98
C GLY A 22 -5.84 6.88 -0.43
N ARG A 23 -6.51 5.83 -0.90
CA ARG A 23 -6.39 4.48 -0.34
C ARG A 23 -4.96 3.96 -0.26
N SER A 24 -4.21 4.05 -1.34
CA SER A 24 -2.84 3.52 -1.37
C SER A 24 -1.89 4.35 -0.50
N GLN A 25 -2.12 5.65 -0.38
CA GLN A 25 -1.33 6.50 0.52
C GLN A 25 -1.57 6.12 1.97
N MET A 26 -2.82 5.88 2.35
CA MET A 26 -3.15 5.45 3.71
C MET A 26 -2.53 4.07 4.01
N ALA A 27 -2.66 3.13 3.09
CA ALA A 27 -2.10 1.79 3.27
C ALA A 27 -0.58 1.84 3.42
N TYR A 28 0.09 2.62 2.60
CA TYR A 28 1.54 2.78 2.67
C TYR A 28 1.97 3.35 4.01
N ALA A 29 1.26 4.38 4.51
CA ALA A 29 1.58 5.01 5.77
C ALA A 29 1.42 4.04 6.95
N PHE A 30 0.31 3.28 6.97
CA PHE A 30 0.11 2.28 8.02
C PHE A 30 1.14 1.16 7.92
N ALA A 31 1.51 0.76 6.71
CA ALA A 31 2.53 -0.28 6.53
C ALA A 31 3.89 0.19 7.06
N LYS A 32 4.23 1.45 6.85
CA LYS A 32 5.48 2.00 7.42
C LYS A 32 5.47 1.94 8.94
N GLN A 33 4.33 2.23 9.57
CA GLN A 33 4.21 2.08 11.02
C GLN A 33 4.42 0.64 11.46
N GLU A 34 3.87 -0.31 10.73
CA GLU A 34 4.03 -1.74 11.05
C GLU A 34 5.49 -2.17 10.93
N LEU A 35 6.19 -1.68 9.91
CA LEU A 35 7.61 -1.99 9.78
C LEU A 35 8.40 -1.54 11.01
N GLU A 36 8.12 -0.34 11.49
CA GLU A 36 8.82 0.20 12.65
C GLU A 36 8.43 -0.53 13.93
N ALA A 37 7.12 -0.76 14.11
CA ALA A 37 6.61 -1.40 15.32
C ALA A 37 7.06 -2.86 15.44
N ARG A 38 7.26 -3.54 14.30
CA ARG A 38 7.64 -4.95 14.27
C ARG A 38 9.12 -5.17 13.97
N ASP A 39 9.87 -4.09 13.82
CA ASP A 39 11.31 -4.13 13.53
C ASP A 39 11.60 -4.92 12.24
N LEU A 40 10.85 -4.61 11.18
CA LEU A 40 10.94 -5.31 9.90
C LEU A 40 11.52 -4.43 8.78
N ALA A 41 12.06 -3.26 9.10
CA ALA A 41 12.51 -2.30 8.09
C ALA A 41 13.58 -2.87 7.16
N ASP A 42 14.42 -3.78 7.65
CA ASP A 42 15.46 -4.40 6.83
C ASP A 42 14.96 -5.62 6.05
N GLU A 43 13.76 -6.09 6.34
CA GLU A 43 13.23 -7.34 5.77
C GLU A 43 12.08 -7.11 4.80
N VAL A 44 11.49 -5.91 4.78
CA VAL A 44 10.35 -5.59 3.92
C VAL A 44 10.56 -4.22 3.30
N ASP A 45 10.45 -4.16 1.97
CA ASP A 45 10.46 -2.91 1.21
C ASP A 45 9.03 -2.56 0.84
N LEU A 46 8.69 -1.28 0.93
CA LEU A 46 7.35 -0.80 0.59
C LEU A 46 7.44 0.19 -0.56
N LEU A 47 6.45 0.14 -1.45
CA LEU A 47 6.27 1.20 -2.43
C LEU A 47 4.78 1.45 -2.66
N THR A 48 4.47 2.58 -3.25
CA THR A 48 3.11 2.95 -3.56
C THR A 48 3.09 3.76 -4.85
N GLY A 49 1.99 3.72 -5.55
CA GLY A 49 1.82 4.48 -6.78
C GLY A 49 0.42 4.33 -7.33
N GLY A 50 0.15 5.01 -8.42
CA GLY A 50 -1.14 4.94 -9.07
C GLY A 50 -1.00 4.81 -10.56
N THR A 51 -2.11 4.43 -11.23
CA THR A 51 -2.14 4.33 -12.69
C THR A 51 -2.36 5.69 -13.33
N ARG A 52 -2.96 6.63 -12.58
CA ARG A 52 -3.18 8.02 -13.02
C ARG A 52 -3.04 8.93 -11.80
N PRO A 53 -1.80 9.22 -11.38
CA PRO A 53 -1.58 9.95 -10.12
C PRO A 53 -2.18 11.36 -10.17
N ALA A 54 -2.80 11.75 -9.05
CA ALA A 54 -3.29 13.11 -8.86
C ALA A 54 -2.11 14.03 -8.55
N ASP A 55 -2.37 15.34 -8.49
CA ASP A 55 -1.32 16.32 -8.19
C ASP A 55 -0.91 16.29 -6.72
N HIS A 56 -1.82 15.94 -5.83
CA HIS A 56 -1.54 15.89 -4.40
C HIS A 56 -2.51 14.91 -3.72
N VAL A 57 -2.18 14.53 -2.49
CA VAL A 57 -3.04 13.67 -1.67
C VAL A 57 -4.32 14.44 -1.34
N HIS A 58 -5.46 13.77 -1.36
CA HIS A 58 -6.76 14.40 -1.06
C HIS A 58 -6.77 14.98 0.36
N ASP A 59 -7.30 16.19 0.51
CA ASP A 59 -7.35 16.88 1.81
C ASP A 59 -8.08 16.07 2.87
N GLY A 60 -9.19 15.45 2.50
CA GLY A 60 -9.95 14.62 3.45
C GLY A 60 -9.13 13.44 3.97
N VAL A 61 -8.27 12.90 3.14
CA VAL A 61 -7.39 11.80 3.52
C VAL A 61 -6.28 12.29 4.43
N VAL A 62 -5.70 13.46 4.13
CA VAL A 62 -4.70 14.09 4.99
C VAL A 62 -5.27 14.31 6.40
N HIS A 63 -6.50 14.84 6.48
CA HIS A 63 -7.15 15.07 7.77
C HIS A 63 -7.44 13.78 8.52
N ALA A 64 -7.94 12.77 7.83
CA ALA A 64 -8.24 11.48 8.45
C ALA A 64 -6.98 10.82 9.03
N MET A 65 -5.86 10.94 8.33
CA MET A 65 -4.60 10.38 8.83
C MET A 65 -4.04 11.19 9.99
N ALA A 66 -4.19 12.53 9.94
CA ALA A 66 -3.75 13.39 11.04
C ALA A 66 -4.49 13.05 12.34
N ASP A 67 -5.75 12.61 12.25
CA ASP A 67 -6.52 12.18 13.42
C ASP A 67 -5.90 10.96 14.10
N THR A 68 -5.07 10.21 13.39
CA THR A 68 -4.33 9.07 13.95
C THR A 68 -2.87 9.41 14.21
N ASN A 69 -2.53 10.69 14.19
CA ASN A 69 -1.16 11.20 14.41
C ASN A 69 -0.20 10.82 13.28
N ILE A 70 -0.71 10.63 12.07
CA ILE A 70 0.12 10.35 10.89
C ILE A 70 -0.01 11.52 9.92
N ASP A 71 1.12 12.15 9.61
CA ASP A 71 1.15 13.29 8.69
C ASP A 71 1.59 12.83 7.30
N ILE A 72 0.69 12.93 6.35
CA ILE A 72 0.99 12.60 4.94
C ILE A 72 0.80 13.81 4.02
N ALA A 73 0.71 15.01 4.59
CA ALA A 73 0.46 16.23 3.82
C ALA A 73 1.55 16.52 2.78
N ASP A 74 2.79 16.13 3.08
CA ASP A 74 3.94 16.40 2.20
C ASP A 74 4.17 15.33 1.16
N ARG A 75 3.36 14.28 1.16
CA ARG A 75 3.55 13.21 0.19
C ARG A 75 3.00 13.61 -1.17
N THR A 76 3.71 13.17 -2.22
CA THR A 76 3.29 13.44 -3.60
C THR A 76 2.88 12.14 -4.27
N PRO A 77 1.67 12.09 -4.86
CA PRO A 77 1.28 10.93 -5.65
C PRO A 77 2.30 10.69 -6.78
N ARG A 78 2.56 9.41 -7.08
CA ARG A 78 3.49 9.06 -8.15
C ARG A 78 2.89 7.98 -9.02
N GLU A 79 3.37 7.91 -10.25
CA GLU A 79 2.96 6.85 -11.17
C GLU A 79 3.72 5.57 -10.83
N VAL A 80 2.99 4.45 -10.74
CA VAL A 80 3.62 3.16 -10.57
C VAL A 80 4.19 2.73 -11.92
N THR A 81 5.41 2.17 -11.93
CA THR A 81 6.05 1.73 -13.15
C THR A 81 5.99 0.22 -13.28
N PHE A 82 6.19 -0.26 -14.50
CA PHE A 82 6.25 -1.68 -14.80
C PHE A 82 7.37 -2.35 -13.98
N GLU A 83 8.51 -1.68 -13.88
CA GLU A 83 9.66 -2.20 -13.14
C GLU A 83 9.37 -2.30 -11.65
N ASP A 84 8.66 -1.31 -11.10
CA ASP A 84 8.23 -1.33 -9.70
C ASP A 84 7.45 -2.61 -9.39
N LEU A 85 6.51 -2.95 -10.27
CA LEU A 85 5.62 -4.07 -10.04
C LEU A 85 6.31 -5.40 -10.32
N GLN A 86 7.16 -5.44 -11.33
CA GLN A 86 7.87 -6.66 -11.67
C GLN A 86 8.76 -7.12 -10.53
N GLY A 87 9.35 -6.19 -9.79
CA GLY A 87 10.19 -6.49 -8.65
C GLY A 87 9.44 -6.72 -7.35
N SER A 88 8.10 -6.64 -7.36
CA SER A 88 7.29 -6.78 -6.16
C SER A 88 6.87 -8.22 -5.92
N ASP A 89 6.89 -8.65 -4.66
CA ASP A 89 6.42 -9.98 -4.26
C ASP A 89 4.91 -9.97 -4.04
N TYR A 90 4.38 -8.83 -3.57
CA TYR A 90 2.94 -8.61 -3.40
C TYR A 90 2.54 -7.31 -4.06
N VAL A 91 1.44 -7.35 -4.79
CA VAL A 91 0.81 -6.13 -5.33
C VAL A 91 -0.60 -6.07 -4.76
N ILE A 92 -0.85 -5.05 -3.94
CA ILE A 92 -2.15 -4.84 -3.31
C ILE A 92 -2.86 -3.75 -4.11
N THR A 93 -3.89 -4.13 -4.85
CA THR A 93 -4.63 -3.20 -5.70
C THR A 93 -5.88 -2.70 -4.97
N MET A 94 -6.19 -1.42 -5.15
CA MET A 94 -7.32 -0.76 -4.53
C MET A 94 -7.99 0.14 -5.55
N GLY A 95 -9.06 -0.33 -6.17
CA GLY A 95 -9.79 0.45 -7.17
C GLY A 95 -9.23 0.36 -8.59
N CYS A 96 -8.22 -0.48 -8.81
CA CYS A 96 -7.74 -0.82 -10.15
C CYS A 96 -7.64 -2.34 -10.23
N SER A 97 -7.61 -2.89 -11.44
CA SER A 97 -7.54 -4.34 -11.57
C SER A 97 -6.09 -4.80 -11.73
N ALA A 98 -5.83 -6.06 -11.36
CA ALA A 98 -4.52 -6.66 -11.52
C ALA A 98 -4.08 -6.67 -12.99
N SER A 99 -5.02 -6.89 -13.90
CA SER A 99 -4.69 -6.93 -15.33
C SER A 99 -4.25 -5.58 -15.87
N ASP A 100 -4.63 -4.48 -15.19
CA ASP A 100 -4.22 -3.14 -15.59
C ASP A 100 -2.83 -2.76 -15.10
N VAL A 101 -2.35 -3.42 -14.05
CA VAL A 101 -1.10 -3.01 -13.40
C VAL A 101 -0.04 -4.09 -13.38
N CYS A 102 -0.40 -5.36 -13.27
CA CYS A 102 0.60 -6.42 -13.11
C CYS A 102 1.21 -6.83 -14.46
N PRO A 103 2.54 -6.92 -14.55
CA PRO A 103 3.20 -7.35 -15.79
C PRO A 103 2.85 -8.79 -16.16
N ALA A 104 2.81 -9.06 -17.45
CA ALA A 104 2.65 -10.42 -17.93
C ALA A 104 3.84 -11.27 -17.46
N GLY A 105 3.55 -12.45 -16.94
CA GLY A 105 4.60 -13.35 -16.45
C GLY A 105 5.12 -13.02 -15.06
N TRP A 106 4.53 -12.01 -14.41
CA TRP A 106 4.89 -11.68 -13.05
C TRP A 106 4.48 -12.83 -12.11
N ALA A 107 5.39 -13.24 -11.26
CA ALA A 107 5.23 -14.44 -10.43
C ALA A 107 4.78 -14.13 -8.99
N GLY A 108 4.56 -12.88 -8.67
CA GLY A 108 4.16 -12.48 -7.31
C GLY A 108 2.69 -12.73 -7.03
N GLU A 109 2.25 -12.28 -5.86
CA GLU A 109 0.86 -12.44 -5.42
C GLU A 109 0.12 -11.12 -5.52
N ASN A 110 -1.02 -11.11 -6.21
CA ASN A 110 -1.91 -9.96 -6.24
C ASN A 110 -3.03 -10.16 -5.22
N ARG A 111 -3.33 -9.11 -4.47
CA ARG A 111 -4.51 -9.05 -3.61
C ARG A 111 -5.27 -7.79 -3.94
N ASP A 112 -6.55 -7.94 -4.19
CA ASP A 112 -7.42 -6.81 -4.50
C ASP A 112 -8.25 -6.49 -3.26
N TRP A 113 -7.95 -5.33 -2.66
CA TRP A 113 -8.73 -4.86 -1.51
C TRP A 113 -9.88 -4.00 -2.03
N ASP A 114 -11.07 -4.57 -1.94
CA ASP A 114 -12.30 -3.91 -2.41
C ASP A 114 -12.72 -2.85 -1.38
N LEU A 115 -12.30 -1.63 -1.63
CA LEU A 115 -12.53 -0.50 -0.72
C LEU A 115 -13.19 0.64 -1.49
N GLU A 116 -14.06 1.38 -0.80
CA GLU A 116 -14.67 2.56 -1.40
C GLU A 116 -13.63 3.65 -1.60
N ASP A 117 -13.82 4.44 -2.66
CA ASP A 117 -12.96 5.60 -2.93
C ASP A 117 -13.33 6.71 -1.93
N PRO A 118 -12.36 7.22 -1.14
CA PRO A 118 -12.65 8.27 -0.17
C PRO A 118 -12.90 9.64 -0.79
N ASP A 119 -12.59 9.82 -2.06
CA ASP A 119 -12.74 11.13 -2.73
C ASP A 119 -14.19 11.60 -2.69
N GLY A 120 -14.41 12.81 -2.22
CA GLY A 120 -15.74 13.42 -2.17
C GLY A 120 -16.63 12.90 -1.04
N LYS A 121 -16.12 12.06 -0.16
CA LYS A 121 -16.92 11.49 0.94
C LYS A 121 -16.79 12.35 2.20
N SER A 122 -17.75 12.17 3.12
CA SER A 122 -17.74 12.87 4.40
C SER A 122 -16.54 12.45 5.24
N PRO A 123 -16.12 13.30 6.21
CA PRO A 123 -15.03 12.92 7.11
C PRO A 123 -15.26 11.59 7.83
N ALA A 124 -16.51 11.33 8.24
CA ALA A 124 -16.84 10.07 8.91
C ALA A 124 -16.67 8.87 7.98
N ALA A 125 -17.06 9.01 6.71
CA ALA A 125 -16.91 7.95 5.73
C ALA A 125 -15.44 7.69 5.42
N VAL A 126 -14.64 8.75 5.29
CA VAL A 126 -13.20 8.62 5.07
C VAL A 126 -12.53 7.91 6.25
N ALA A 127 -12.93 8.27 7.48
CA ALA A 127 -12.39 7.62 8.68
C ALA A 127 -12.72 6.13 8.71
N THR A 128 -13.91 5.73 8.28
CA THR A 128 -14.29 4.32 8.21
C THR A 128 -13.41 3.57 7.21
N ILE A 129 -13.16 4.17 6.05
CA ILE A 129 -12.28 3.58 5.04
C ILE A 129 -10.85 3.45 5.59
N ARG A 130 -10.37 4.51 6.23
CA ARG A 130 -9.05 4.51 6.88
C ARG A 130 -8.92 3.35 7.88
N ASP A 131 -9.92 3.17 8.73
CA ASP A 131 -9.89 2.14 9.77
C ASP A 131 -9.88 0.74 9.16
N GLU A 132 -10.61 0.54 8.06
CA GLU A 132 -10.60 -0.73 7.35
C GLU A 132 -9.22 -1.00 6.74
N ILE A 133 -8.59 0.01 6.18
CA ILE A 133 -7.25 -0.13 5.60
C ILE A 133 -6.25 -0.47 6.69
N GLU A 134 -6.33 0.22 7.82
CA GLU A 134 -5.44 -0.07 8.95
C GLU A 134 -5.56 -1.54 9.38
N HIS A 135 -6.78 -2.03 9.49
CA HIS A 135 -7.05 -3.41 9.86
C HIS A 135 -6.43 -4.39 8.85
N ARG A 136 -6.62 -4.13 7.56
CA ARG A 136 -6.10 -5.01 6.50
C ARG A 136 -4.57 -5.01 6.45
N VAL A 137 -3.95 -3.87 6.67
CA VAL A 137 -2.49 -3.76 6.73
C VAL A 137 -1.97 -4.57 7.91
N GLY A 138 -2.58 -4.43 9.08
CA GLY A 138 -2.19 -5.21 10.27
C GLY A 138 -2.28 -6.70 10.02
N SER A 139 -3.38 -7.15 9.40
CA SER A 139 -3.57 -8.56 9.08
C SER A 139 -2.54 -9.07 8.08
N LEU A 140 -2.19 -8.25 7.09
CA LEU A 140 -1.16 -8.59 6.12
C LEU A 140 0.19 -8.83 6.81
N PHE A 141 0.56 -7.97 7.73
CA PHE A 141 1.82 -8.11 8.45
C PHE A 141 1.81 -9.29 9.41
N ASP A 142 0.67 -9.58 10.05
CA ASP A 142 0.52 -10.80 10.85
C ASP A 142 0.77 -12.04 10.01
N GLU A 143 0.23 -12.05 8.80
CA GLU A 143 0.40 -13.15 7.87
C GLU A 143 1.86 -13.28 7.42
N LEU A 144 2.52 -12.15 7.12
CA LEU A 144 3.92 -12.16 6.71
C LEU A 144 4.82 -12.73 7.81
N GLU A 145 4.58 -12.36 9.05
CA GLU A 145 5.37 -12.85 10.17
C GLU A 145 5.15 -14.34 10.39
N THR A 146 3.93 -14.84 10.16
CA THR A 146 3.61 -16.25 10.30
C THR A 146 4.31 -17.11 9.26
N THR A 147 4.53 -16.58 8.05
CA THR A 147 5.12 -17.33 6.95
C THR A 147 6.63 -17.21 6.85
N ARG A 148 7.24 -16.40 7.68
CA ARG A 148 8.68 -16.13 7.63
C ARG A 148 9.49 -17.13 8.46
#